data_e7cbb4987575fb71a374d575d4eeeda1
#
_entry.id   e7cbb4987575fb71a374d575d4eeeda1
#
_cell.length_a   1.000
_cell.length_b   1.000
_cell.length_c   1.000
_cell.angle_alpha   90.00
_cell.angle_beta   90.00
_cell.angle_gamma   90.00
#
_symmetry.space_group_name_H-M   'P 1'
#
loop_
_entity.id
_entity.type
_entity.pdbx_description
1 polymer ?
#
loop_
_entity_poly.entity_id
_entity_poly.type
_entity_poly.pdbx_seq_one_letter_code
_entity_poly.pdbx_strand_id
1 'polypeptide(L)'
;MTLQLLLAEDDPQLREVLIEALTLESFAVTACDNAEDALDIAAKQPFDLALFDLVMGGMTGIDALTTLRRLQPNIGIIITTAFATVDIAVDAMKKGADEFLTKPFNLAALSVTLKRVHAEHAPKADIAESEHDQIFSALSNPIRRTVVKQLKLHRKVKFMDLCRMVGIEDHTKFNFHLRQLVNSGLVSKEEGRVYSLTAQGMQIYASLLK
;
A
#
# COMPACT_ATOMS: atom_id res chain seq x y z
N MET A 1 -8.27 0.84 -17.60
CA MET A 1 -7.50 2.10 -17.53
C MET A 1 -6.06 1.77 -17.89
N THR A 2 -5.42 2.60 -18.73
CA THR A 2 -4.01 2.44 -19.09
C THR A 2 -3.19 3.22 -18.07
N LEU A 3 -2.22 2.56 -17.41
CA LEU A 3 -1.38 3.18 -16.38
C LEU A 3 -0.29 4.05 -17.00
N GLN A 4 -0.12 5.26 -16.51
CA GLN A 4 0.91 6.20 -16.95
C GLN A 4 2.24 5.85 -16.28
N LEU A 5 3.24 5.45 -17.05
CA LEU A 5 4.56 5.07 -16.57
C LEU A 5 5.64 6.01 -17.07
N LEU A 6 6.39 6.61 -16.16
CA LEU A 6 7.59 7.36 -16.45
C LEU A 6 8.81 6.44 -16.38
N LEU A 7 9.56 6.31 -17.48
CA LEU A 7 10.76 5.47 -17.59
C LEU A 7 11.99 6.34 -17.78
N ALA A 8 12.99 6.21 -16.89
CA ALA A 8 14.31 6.79 -17.04
C ALA A 8 15.36 5.67 -17.12
N GLU A 9 16.01 5.52 -18.28
CA GLU A 9 17.00 4.49 -18.60
C GLU A 9 17.95 5.05 -19.65
N ASP A 10 19.26 5.06 -19.38
CA ASP A 10 20.25 5.64 -20.26
C ASP A 10 20.68 4.68 -21.41
N ASP A 11 20.60 3.35 -21.17
CA ASP A 11 20.83 2.37 -22.24
C ASP A 11 19.69 2.41 -23.28
N PRO A 12 19.97 2.86 -24.54
CA PRO A 12 18.92 3.01 -25.55
C PRO A 12 18.31 1.67 -25.97
N GLN A 13 19.08 0.58 -25.96
CA GLN A 13 18.57 -0.75 -26.34
C GLN A 13 17.61 -1.30 -25.27
N LEU A 14 18.00 -1.21 -24.01
CA LEU A 14 17.15 -1.64 -22.90
C LEU A 14 15.91 -0.76 -22.81
N ARG A 15 16.05 0.54 -23.01
CA ARG A 15 14.93 1.49 -23.02
C ARG A 15 13.88 1.13 -24.09
N GLU A 16 14.30 0.83 -25.32
CA GLU A 16 13.38 0.39 -26.39
C GLU A 16 12.65 -0.92 -26.04
N VAL A 17 13.38 -1.91 -25.54
CA VAL A 17 12.81 -3.19 -25.12
C VAL A 17 11.78 -2.99 -23.99
N LEU A 18 12.08 -2.13 -23.04
CA LEU A 18 11.15 -1.81 -21.94
C LEU A 18 9.90 -1.09 -22.44
N ILE A 19 10.05 -0.12 -23.35
CA ILE A 19 8.90 0.58 -23.96
C ILE A 19 7.97 -0.41 -24.66
N GLU A 20 8.54 -1.28 -25.53
CA GLU A 20 7.75 -2.26 -26.28
C GLU A 20 7.03 -3.23 -25.34
N ALA A 21 7.77 -3.87 -24.43
CA ALA A 21 7.23 -4.88 -23.53
C ALA A 21 6.16 -4.30 -22.59
N LEU A 22 6.37 -3.11 -22.02
CA LEU A 22 5.42 -2.51 -21.10
C LEU A 22 4.19 -1.93 -21.81
N THR A 23 4.35 -1.46 -23.06
CA THR A 23 3.21 -1.03 -23.88
C THR A 23 2.28 -2.23 -24.18
N LEU A 24 2.83 -3.39 -24.49
CA LEU A 24 2.04 -4.64 -24.65
C LEU A 24 1.28 -5.03 -23.39
N GLU A 25 1.81 -4.70 -22.22
CA GLU A 25 1.20 -4.95 -20.91
C GLU A 25 0.22 -3.83 -20.45
N SER A 26 -0.19 -2.96 -21.38
CA SER A 26 -1.15 -1.86 -21.19
C SER A 26 -0.65 -0.70 -20.33
N PHE A 27 0.68 -0.43 -20.31
CA PHE A 27 1.22 0.81 -19.78
C PHE A 27 1.34 1.87 -20.89
N ALA A 28 1.03 3.13 -20.59
CA ALA A 28 1.37 4.28 -21.43
C ALA A 28 2.75 4.80 -20.98
N VAL A 29 3.79 4.41 -21.72
CA VAL A 29 5.19 4.69 -21.33
C VAL A 29 5.62 6.03 -21.89
N THR A 30 6.08 6.94 -21.01
CA THR A 30 6.85 8.13 -21.36
C THR A 30 8.29 7.90 -20.92
N ALA A 31 9.22 7.88 -21.88
CA ALA A 31 10.62 7.50 -21.62
C ALA A 31 11.58 8.67 -21.86
N CYS A 32 12.64 8.71 -21.07
CA CYS A 32 13.80 9.60 -21.20
C CYS A 32 15.09 8.83 -20.88
N ASP A 33 16.23 9.47 -21.11
CA ASP A 33 17.54 8.83 -20.95
C ASP A 33 18.32 9.31 -19.71
N ASN A 34 17.73 10.20 -18.92
CA ASN A 34 18.34 10.75 -17.71
C ASN A 34 17.28 11.13 -16.67
N ALA A 35 17.74 11.32 -15.43
CA ALA A 35 16.85 11.64 -14.31
C ALA A 35 16.34 13.07 -14.33
N GLU A 36 17.12 14.02 -14.85
CA GLU A 36 16.77 15.45 -14.92
C GLU A 36 15.57 15.65 -15.84
N ASP A 37 15.59 15.08 -17.05
CA ASP A 37 14.45 15.13 -17.97
C ASP A 37 13.23 14.43 -17.42
N ALA A 38 13.43 13.31 -16.70
CA ALA A 38 12.31 12.63 -16.02
C ALA A 38 11.61 13.54 -15.00
N LEU A 39 12.37 14.29 -14.20
CA LEU A 39 11.82 15.24 -13.25
C LEU A 39 11.10 16.40 -13.93
N ASP A 40 11.66 16.91 -15.02
CA ASP A 40 11.03 17.97 -15.82
C ASP A 40 9.71 17.51 -16.45
N ILE A 41 9.63 16.26 -16.90
CA ILE A 41 8.42 15.65 -17.43
C ILE A 41 7.41 15.45 -16.28
N ALA A 42 7.83 14.92 -15.13
CA ALA A 42 6.98 14.70 -13.96
C ALA A 42 6.41 16.01 -13.37
N ALA A 43 7.10 17.14 -13.56
CA ALA A 43 6.59 18.44 -13.14
C ALA A 43 5.43 18.96 -14.04
N LYS A 44 5.26 18.40 -15.24
CA LYS A 44 4.30 18.89 -16.25
C LYS A 44 3.06 18.02 -16.36
N GLN A 45 3.15 16.72 -16.01
CA GLN A 45 2.03 15.79 -16.10
C GLN A 45 2.10 14.72 -15.00
N PRO A 46 0.94 14.18 -14.56
CA PRO A 46 0.91 13.14 -13.54
C PRO A 46 1.27 11.77 -14.13
N PHE A 47 1.87 10.93 -13.27
CA PHE A 47 2.17 9.52 -13.53
C PHE A 47 1.66 8.64 -12.39
N ASP A 48 1.29 7.40 -12.73
CA ASP A 48 0.92 6.39 -11.75
C ASP A 48 2.16 5.69 -11.18
N LEU A 49 3.18 5.51 -12.05
CA LEU A 49 4.40 4.78 -11.77
C LEU A 49 5.63 5.46 -12.34
N ALA A 50 6.77 5.26 -11.71
CA ALA A 50 8.09 5.60 -12.22
C ALA A 50 9.03 4.39 -12.13
N LEU A 51 9.76 4.12 -13.20
CA LEU A 51 10.81 3.10 -13.30
C LEU A 51 12.11 3.79 -13.68
N PHE A 52 13.06 3.86 -12.73
CA PHE A 52 14.31 4.61 -12.91
C PHE A 52 15.51 3.68 -12.79
N ASP A 53 16.43 3.76 -13.73
CA ASP A 53 17.75 3.21 -13.49
C ASP A 53 18.46 4.00 -12.38
N LEU A 54 19.17 3.29 -11.54
CA LEU A 54 20.02 3.89 -10.51
C LEU A 54 21.18 4.67 -11.10
N VAL A 55 21.82 4.10 -12.13
CA VAL A 55 23.06 4.60 -12.71
C VAL A 55 22.78 5.16 -14.10
N MET A 56 22.66 6.46 -14.18
CA MET A 56 22.52 7.23 -15.41
C MET A 56 23.57 8.34 -15.41
N GLY A 57 23.91 8.84 -16.57
CA GLY A 57 24.81 10.01 -16.66
C GLY A 57 24.18 11.24 -15.98
N GLY A 58 24.88 11.89 -15.05
CA GLY A 58 24.39 13.05 -14.31
C GLY A 58 23.80 12.69 -12.95
N MET A 59 22.56 13.11 -12.68
CA MET A 59 21.85 12.80 -11.43
C MET A 59 21.53 11.30 -11.33
N THR A 60 21.80 10.70 -10.18
CA THR A 60 21.45 9.30 -9.97
C THR A 60 19.94 9.12 -9.78
N GLY A 61 19.42 7.93 -10.11
CA GLY A 61 18.02 7.59 -9.86
C GLY A 61 17.60 7.79 -8.38
N ILE A 62 18.52 7.50 -7.44
CA ILE A 62 18.28 7.72 -6.00
C ILE A 62 18.18 9.22 -5.64
N ASP A 63 18.98 10.07 -6.25
CA ASP A 63 18.92 11.52 -5.95
C ASP A 63 17.64 12.15 -6.50
N ALA A 64 17.13 11.62 -7.62
CA ALA A 64 15.84 12.04 -8.19
C ALA A 64 14.64 11.67 -7.32
N LEU A 65 14.71 10.57 -6.53
CA LEU A 65 13.58 10.05 -5.73
C LEU A 65 12.94 11.11 -4.84
N THR A 66 13.75 11.82 -4.06
CA THR A 66 13.25 12.81 -3.10
C THR A 66 12.49 13.95 -3.80
N THR A 67 12.98 14.36 -4.98
CA THR A 67 12.33 15.40 -5.77
C THR A 67 11.06 14.87 -6.42
N LEU A 68 11.10 13.69 -7.01
CA LEU A 68 9.95 13.05 -7.64
C LEU A 68 8.82 12.81 -6.62
N ARG A 69 9.15 12.32 -5.43
CA ARG A 69 8.17 12.11 -4.35
C ARG A 69 7.52 13.42 -3.88
N ARG A 70 8.24 14.56 -3.91
CA ARG A 70 7.64 15.88 -3.62
C ARG A 70 6.75 16.38 -4.73
N LEU A 71 7.11 16.14 -5.98
CA LEU A 71 6.30 16.52 -7.15
C LEU A 71 5.02 15.71 -7.22
N GLN A 72 5.13 14.39 -6.98
CA GLN A 72 4.02 13.45 -7.08
C GLN A 72 4.00 12.50 -5.86
N PRO A 73 3.34 12.89 -4.76
CA PRO A 73 3.38 12.13 -3.49
C PRO A 73 2.85 10.69 -3.57
N ASN A 74 1.94 10.42 -4.51
CA ASN A 74 1.26 9.12 -4.64
C ASN A 74 1.81 8.25 -5.80
N ILE A 75 2.88 8.69 -6.48
CA ILE A 75 3.49 7.90 -7.56
C ILE A 75 4.19 6.65 -6.98
N GLY A 76 3.98 5.48 -7.59
CA GLY A 76 4.77 4.29 -7.25
C GLY A 76 6.14 4.35 -7.90
N ILE A 77 7.24 4.20 -7.13
CA ILE A 77 8.62 4.38 -7.61
C ILE A 77 9.41 3.07 -7.50
N ILE A 78 9.88 2.57 -8.63
CA ILE A 78 10.74 1.39 -8.71
C ILE A 78 12.12 1.81 -9.21
N ILE A 79 13.17 1.41 -8.49
CA ILE A 79 14.55 1.58 -8.89
C ILE A 79 15.10 0.28 -9.48
N THR A 80 15.80 0.39 -10.61
CA THR A 80 16.53 -0.73 -11.23
C THR A 80 18.03 -0.47 -11.23
N THR A 81 18.85 -1.52 -11.14
CA THR A 81 20.32 -1.38 -11.26
C THR A 81 21.01 -2.70 -11.57
N ALA A 82 22.15 -2.61 -12.28
CA ALA A 82 23.07 -3.74 -12.43
C ALA A 82 24.00 -3.92 -11.21
N PHE A 83 24.10 -2.90 -10.33
CA PHE A 83 25.05 -2.86 -9.20
C PHE A 83 24.32 -2.85 -7.86
N ALA A 84 23.61 -3.93 -7.56
CA ALA A 84 22.87 -4.03 -6.32
C ALA A 84 23.79 -4.39 -5.13
N THR A 85 23.78 -3.54 -4.11
CA THR A 85 24.28 -3.87 -2.76
C THR A 85 23.16 -3.64 -1.75
N VAL A 86 23.30 -4.28 -0.59
CA VAL A 86 22.31 -4.09 0.49
C VAL A 86 22.21 -2.61 0.90
N ASP A 87 23.35 -1.93 0.99
CA ASP A 87 23.39 -0.51 1.39
C ASP A 87 22.69 0.40 0.39
N ILE A 88 22.87 0.17 -0.91
CA ILE A 88 22.20 0.92 -1.99
C ILE A 88 20.68 0.68 -1.95
N ALA A 89 20.27 -0.57 -1.80
CA ALA A 89 18.86 -0.90 -1.72
C ALA A 89 18.19 -0.25 -0.47
N VAL A 90 18.86 -0.31 0.68
CA VAL A 90 18.40 0.34 1.91
C VAL A 90 18.31 1.87 1.76
N ASP A 91 19.27 2.50 1.08
CA ASP A 91 19.26 3.94 0.84
C ASP A 91 18.12 4.35 -0.11
N ALA A 92 17.92 3.60 -1.19
CA ALA A 92 16.81 3.81 -2.11
C ALA A 92 15.44 3.76 -1.39
N MET A 93 15.23 2.71 -0.58
CA MET A 93 13.99 2.55 0.20
C MET A 93 13.79 3.68 1.20
N LYS A 94 14.84 4.12 1.91
CA LYS A 94 14.78 5.26 2.84
C LYS A 94 14.45 6.57 2.14
N LYS A 95 14.88 6.75 0.89
CA LYS A 95 14.62 7.95 0.09
C LYS A 95 13.29 7.93 -0.64
N GLY A 96 12.51 6.83 -0.48
CA GLY A 96 11.14 6.77 -0.95
C GLY A 96 10.90 5.90 -2.18
N ALA A 97 11.82 5.00 -2.55
CA ALA A 97 11.53 3.91 -3.46
C ALA A 97 10.54 2.93 -2.82
N ASP A 98 9.63 2.39 -3.60
CA ASP A 98 8.67 1.38 -3.16
C ASP A 98 9.17 -0.03 -3.47
N GLU A 99 10.03 -0.14 -4.49
CA GLU A 99 10.65 -1.40 -4.87
C GLU A 99 12.04 -1.15 -5.46
N PHE A 100 12.90 -2.17 -5.34
CA PHE A 100 14.26 -2.16 -5.87
C PHE A 100 14.54 -3.47 -6.60
N LEU A 101 14.90 -3.39 -7.88
CA LEU A 101 15.11 -4.56 -8.75
C LEU A 101 16.53 -4.61 -9.29
N THR A 102 17.11 -5.79 -9.30
CA THR A 102 18.44 -6.02 -9.88
C THR A 102 18.35 -6.43 -11.34
N LYS A 103 19.16 -5.83 -12.20
CA LYS A 103 19.37 -6.26 -13.59
C LYS A 103 20.31 -7.48 -13.63
N PRO A 104 20.08 -8.50 -14.47
CA PRO A 104 18.94 -8.63 -15.38
C PRO A 104 17.67 -9.09 -14.68
N PHE A 105 16.53 -8.55 -15.07
CA PHE A 105 15.21 -8.93 -14.55
C PHE A 105 14.34 -9.53 -15.66
N ASN A 106 13.35 -10.32 -15.27
CA ASN A 106 12.35 -10.87 -16.17
C ASN A 106 11.27 -9.82 -16.44
N LEU A 107 10.97 -9.54 -17.71
CA LEU A 107 9.97 -8.50 -18.10
C LEU A 107 8.56 -8.82 -17.59
N ALA A 108 8.15 -10.10 -17.58
CA ALA A 108 6.84 -10.49 -17.02
C ALA A 108 6.80 -10.27 -15.51
N ALA A 109 7.88 -10.56 -14.79
CA ALA A 109 7.98 -10.27 -13.35
C ALA A 109 7.98 -8.77 -13.09
N LEU A 110 8.63 -7.95 -13.93
CA LEU A 110 8.62 -6.49 -13.84
C LEU A 110 7.18 -5.95 -13.97
N SER A 111 6.42 -6.40 -14.98
CA SER A 111 5.02 -5.99 -15.16
C SER A 111 4.15 -6.30 -13.93
N VAL A 112 4.31 -7.49 -13.34
CA VAL A 112 3.61 -7.87 -12.10
C VAL A 112 4.01 -6.95 -10.94
N THR A 113 5.30 -6.65 -10.80
CA THR A 113 5.81 -5.76 -9.75
C THR A 113 5.25 -4.34 -9.92
N LEU A 114 5.25 -3.79 -11.13
CA LEU A 114 4.68 -2.48 -11.44
C LEU A 114 3.19 -2.41 -11.07
N LYS A 115 2.40 -3.42 -11.46
CA LYS A 115 0.97 -3.51 -11.13
C LYS A 115 0.74 -3.61 -9.61
N ARG A 116 1.59 -4.34 -8.88
CA ARG A 116 1.52 -4.43 -7.42
C ARG A 116 1.83 -3.09 -6.76
N VAL A 117 2.94 -2.45 -7.13
CA VAL A 117 3.32 -1.14 -6.59
C VAL A 117 2.23 -0.09 -6.87
N HIS A 118 1.67 -0.08 -8.10
CA HIS A 118 0.53 0.80 -8.40
C HIS A 118 -0.67 0.55 -7.46
N ALA A 119 -1.02 -0.72 -7.21
CA ALA A 119 -2.16 -1.04 -6.33
C ALA A 119 -1.94 -0.60 -4.87
N GLU A 120 -0.68 -0.53 -4.42
CA GLU A 120 -0.30 -0.03 -3.09
C GLU A 120 -0.40 1.52 -3.00
N HIS A 121 -0.13 2.21 -4.11
CA HIS A 121 -0.14 3.67 -4.26
C HIS A 121 -1.39 4.24 -4.91
N ALA A 122 -2.10 3.42 -5.68
CA ALA A 122 -3.39 3.85 -6.18
C ALA A 122 -4.07 4.53 -5.00
N PRO A 123 -4.56 5.81 -5.16
CA PRO A 123 -5.49 6.31 -4.17
C PRO A 123 -6.42 5.14 -4.01
N LYS A 124 -6.49 4.60 -2.79
CA LYS A 124 -7.58 3.69 -2.48
C LYS A 124 -8.75 4.52 -2.95
N ALA A 125 -9.05 4.36 -4.25
CA ALA A 125 -10.24 4.94 -4.78
C ALA A 125 -11.19 4.66 -3.67
N ASP A 126 -11.93 5.65 -3.18
CA ASP A 126 -13.16 5.40 -2.50
C ASP A 126 -14.02 4.47 -3.40
N ILE A 127 -13.48 3.28 -3.64
CA ILE A 127 -14.24 2.10 -3.41
C ILE A 127 -14.46 2.34 -1.93
N ALA A 128 -15.57 3.03 -1.61
CA ALA A 128 -16.26 2.76 -0.40
C ALA A 128 -16.18 1.24 -0.36
N GLU A 129 -15.14 0.71 0.34
CA GLU A 129 -15.20 -0.69 0.79
C GLU A 129 -16.60 -0.70 1.27
N SER A 130 -17.49 -1.35 0.51
CA SER A 130 -18.90 -1.17 0.80
C SER A 130 -18.93 -1.39 2.29
N GLU A 131 -19.68 -0.63 3.06
CA GLU A 131 -19.65 -0.78 4.52
C GLU A 131 -19.63 -2.25 4.90
N HIS A 132 -20.11 -3.09 3.98
CA HIS A 132 -20.08 -4.53 3.99
C HIS A 132 -18.65 -5.14 3.91
N ASP A 133 -17.75 -4.64 3.04
CA ASP A 133 -16.39 -5.23 2.89
C ASP A 133 -15.51 -4.90 4.10
N GLN A 134 -15.66 -3.71 4.68
CA GLN A 134 -15.03 -3.35 5.95
C GLN A 134 -15.54 -4.22 7.10
N ILE A 135 -16.84 -4.49 7.11
CA ILE A 135 -17.48 -5.36 8.09
C ILE A 135 -17.01 -6.80 7.92
N PHE A 136 -17.00 -7.33 6.70
CA PHE A 136 -16.51 -8.68 6.43
C PHE A 136 -15.03 -8.83 6.79
N SER A 137 -14.19 -7.87 6.40
CA SER A 137 -12.79 -7.81 6.80
C SER A 137 -12.62 -7.77 8.32
N ALA A 138 -13.39 -6.91 9.01
CA ALA A 138 -13.37 -6.83 10.47
C ALA A 138 -13.79 -8.14 11.14
N LEU A 139 -14.72 -8.89 10.58
CA LEU A 139 -15.23 -10.15 11.14
C LEU A 139 -14.52 -11.41 10.61
N SER A 140 -13.58 -11.30 9.67
CA SER A 140 -12.82 -12.45 9.16
C SER A 140 -11.99 -13.17 10.24
N ASN A 141 -11.55 -12.43 11.28
CA ASN A 141 -10.71 -12.95 12.36
C ASN A 141 -11.56 -13.53 13.51
N PRO A 142 -11.26 -14.75 14.01
CA PRO A 142 -12.02 -15.39 15.09
C PRO A 142 -12.00 -14.61 16.42
N ILE A 143 -10.90 -13.96 16.76
CA ILE A 143 -10.79 -13.12 17.96
C ILE A 143 -11.81 -11.99 17.91
N ARG A 144 -11.92 -11.29 16.77
CA ARG A 144 -12.83 -10.18 16.60
C ARG A 144 -14.30 -10.63 16.66
N ARG A 145 -14.62 -11.80 16.11
CA ARG A 145 -15.96 -12.39 16.27
C ARG A 145 -16.29 -12.70 17.75
N THR A 146 -15.30 -13.21 18.50
CA THR A 146 -15.48 -13.46 19.94
C THR A 146 -15.71 -12.16 20.70
N VAL A 147 -14.98 -11.09 20.40
CA VAL A 147 -15.19 -9.75 20.99
C VAL A 147 -16.62 -9.27 20.75
N VAL A 148 -17.11 -9.35 19.51
CA VAL A 148 -18.48 -8.95 19.17
C VAL A 148 -19.52 -9.77 19.94
N LYS A 149 -19.31 -11.10 20.08
CA LYS A 149 -20.19 -11.97 20.89
C LYS A 149 -20.22 -11.57 22.35
N GLN A 150 -19.07 -11.29 22.97
CA GLN A 150 -18.98 -10.87 24.37
C GLN A 150 -19.66 -9.51 24.59
N LEU A 151 -19.45 -8.55 23.71
CA LEU A 151 -20.10 -7.24 23.78
C LEU A 151 -21.60 -7.32 23.58
N LYS A 152 -22.10 -8.25 22.75
CA LYS A 152 -23.53 -8.51 22.63
C LYS A 152 -24.15 -9.01 23.93
N LEU A 153 -23.45 -9.91 24.61
CA LEU A 153 -23.92 -10.56 25.84
C LEU A 153 -23.91 -9.57 27.02
N HIS A 154 -22.83 -8.81 27.18
CA HIS A 154 -22.57 -7.98 28.36
C HIS A 154 -22.84 -6.49 28.17
N ARG A 155 -23.27 -6.07 26.97
CA ARG A 155 -23.60 -4.71 26.55
C ARG A 155 -22.44 -3.71 26.62
N LYS A 156 -21.92 -3.40 27.82
CA LYS A 156 -20.79 -2.49 28.06
C LYS A 156 -19.72 -3.20 28.87
N VAL A 157 -18.49 -3.25 28.36
CA VAL A 157 -17.38 -3.98 29.02
C VAL A 157 -16.13 -3.12 29.01
N LYS A 158 -15.39 -3.10 30.14
CA LYS A 158 -14.07 -2.45 30.20
C LYS A 158 -13.01 -3.27 29.47
N PHE A 159 -11.99 -2.60 28.98
CA PHE A 159 -10.90 -3.21 28.21
C PHE A 159 -10.33 -4.49 28.86
N MET A 160 -9.95 -4.42 30.13
CA MET A 160 -9.32 -5.54 30.85
C MET A 160 -10.25 -6.73 31.02
N ASP A 161 -11.53 -6.47 31.28
CA ASP A 161 -12.52 -7.54 31.45
C ASP A 161 -12.81 -8.20 30.10
N LEU A 162 -12.94 -7.40 29.03
CA LEU A 162 -13.12 -7.90 27.67
C LEU A 162 -11.93 -8.75 27.21
N CYS A 163 -10.71 -8.31 27.49
CA CYS A 163 -9.47 -9.05 27.21
C CYS A 163 -9.49 -10.44 27.88
N ARG A 164 -9.88 -10.47 29.16
CA ARG A 164 -10.00 -11.71 29.95
C ARG A 164 -11.10 -12.64 29.42
N MET A 165 -12.26 -12.08 29.05
CA MET A 165 -13.39 -12.85 28.49
C MET A 165 -13.06 -13.47 27.13
N VAL A 166 -12.19 -12.83 26.35
CA VAL A 166 -11.74 -13.33 25.04
C VAL A 166 -10.56 -14.30 25.17
N GLY A 167 -9.91 -14.37 26.35
CA GLY A 167 -8.81 -15.28 26.63
C GLY A 167 -7.48 -14.88 25.98
N ILE A 168 -7.21 -13.57 25.86
CA ILE A 168 -5.97 -13.07 25.26
C ILE A 168 -5.14 -12.37 26.33
N GLU A 169 -3.94 -12.89 26.61
CA GLU A 169 -3.01 -12.32 27.57
C GLU A 169 -2.21 -11.15 27.01
N ASP A 170 -1.91 -11.15 25.69
CA ASP A 170 -1.21 -10.07 25.01
C ASP A 170 -2.14 -8.87 24.76
N HIS A 171 -2.04 -7.90 25.65
CA HIS A 171 -2.84 -6.67 25.60
C HIS A 171 -2.57 -5.82 24.33
N THR A 172 -1.37 -5.88 23.77
CA THR A 172 -1.00 -5.16 22.55
C THR A 172 -1.72 -5.76 21.35
N LYS A 173 -1.65 -7.09 21.22
CA LYS A 173 -2.36 -7.85 20.19
C LYS A 173 -3.87 -7.68 20.31
N PHE A 174 -4.41 -7.75 21.54
CA PHE A 174 -5.84 -7.52 21.77
C PHE A 174 -6.28 -6.11 21.38
N ASN A 175 -5.49 -5.08 21.75
CA ASN A 175 -5.78 -3.70 21.38
C ASN A 175 -5.80 -3.49 19.87
N PHE A 176 -4.92 -4.16 19.11
CA PHE A 176 -4.94 -4.15 17.66
C PHE A 176 -6.28 -4.65 17.11
N HIS A 177 -6.75 -5.81 17.56
CA HIS A 177 -8.03 -6.37 17.12
C HIS A 177 -9.22 -5.49 17.49
N LEU A 178 -9.19 -4.88 18.69
CA LEU A 178 -10.25 -4.01 19.17
C LEU A 178 -10.31 -2.69 18.37
N ARG A 179 -9.14 -2.12 18.01
CA ARG A 179 -9.07 -0.94 17.12
C ARG A 179 -9.67 -1.21 15.74
N GLN A 180 -9.45 -2.39 15.17
CA GLN A 180 -10.05 -2.77 13.88
C GLN A 180 -11.59 -2.78 13.96
N LEU A 181 -12.18 -3.27 15.05
CA LEU A 181 -13.62 -3.25 15.28
C LEU A 181 -14.18 -1.84 15.53
N VAL A 182 -13.42 -0.96 16.15
CA VAL A 182 -13.78 0.45 16.32
C VAL A 182 -13.71 1.19 14.98
N ASN A 183 -12.65 0.98 14.21
CA ASN A 183 -12.47 1.62 12.90
C ASN A 183 -13.51 1.17 11.86
N SER A 184 -14.01 -0.09 11.96
CA SER A 184 -15.08 -0.60 11.10
C SER A 184 -16.49 -0.16 11.55
N GLY A 185 -16.60 0.69 12.56
CA GLY A 185 -17.89 1.16 13.06
C GLY A 185 -18.73 0.15 13.84
N LEU A 186 -18.25 -1.09 14.03
CA LEU A 186 -18.99 -2.15 14.75
C LEU A 186 -19.00 -1.98 16.27
N VAL A 187 -17.96 -1.37 16.81
CA VAL A 187 -17.75 -1.17 18.26
C VAL A 187 -17.51 0.29 18.54
N SER A 188 -18.17 0.84 19.55
CA SER A 188 -17.88 2.16 20.09
C SER A 188 -16.98 2.06 21.33
N LYS A 189 -16.14 3.10 21.50
CA LYS A 189 -15.29 3.28 22.67
C LYS A 189 -15.75 4.54 23.41
N GLU A 190 -16.13 4.38 24.68
CA GLU A 190 -16.48 5.47 25.58
C GLU A 190 -15.30 5.87 26.49
N GLU A 191 -15.44 6.94 27.25
CA GLU A 191 -14.47 7.33 28.27
C GLU A 191 -14.22 6.20 29.28
N GLY A 192 -12.99 6.14 29.84
CA GLY A 192 -12.61 5.05 30.77
C GLY A 192 -12.34 3.71 30.10
N ARG A 193 -12.11 3.67 28.76
CA ARG A 193 -11.89 2.43 27.97
C ARG A 193 -13.03 1.42 28.13
N VAL A 194 -14.26 1.89 28.07
CA VAL A 194 -15.45 1.06 28.01
C VAL A 194 -15.86 0.86 26.55
N TYR A 195 -16.24 -0.35 26.18
CA TYR A 195 -16.58 -0.73 24.80
C TYR A 195 -18.00 -1.30 24.75
N SER A 196 -18.71 -0.99 23.68
CA SER A 196 -20.06 -1.52 23.40
C SER A 196 -20.27 -1.69 21.90
N LEU A 197 -21.25 -2.49 21.50
CA LEU A 197 -21.65 -2.56 20.09
C LEU A 197 -22.39 -1.28 19.69
N THR A 198 -22.11 -0.81 18.48
CA THR A 198 -22.93 0.24 17.83
C THR A 198 -24.26 -0.33 17.34
N ALA A 199 -25.17 0.52 16.84
CA ALA A 199 -26.41 0.07 16.19
C ALA A 199 -26.11 -0.86 15.01
N GLN A 200 -25.11 -0.51 14.19
CA GLN A 200 -24.63 -1.31 13.07
C GLN A 200 -24.04 -2.65 13.54
N GLY A 201 -23.20 -2.64 14.60
CA GLY A 201 -22.65 -3.86 15.20
C GLY A 201 -23.73 -4.81 15.72
N MET A 202 -24.83 -4.28 16.24
CA MET A 202 -25.99 -5.06 16.67
C MET A 202 -26.75 -5.72 15.50
N GLN A 203 -26.97 -4.98 14.40
CA GLN A 203 -27.58 -5.50 13.18
C GLN A 203 -26.76 -6.62 12.56
N ILE A 204 -25.45 -6.40 12.40
CA ILE A 204 -24.50 -7.37 11.83
C ILE A 204 -24.43 -8.63 12.68
N TYR A 205 -24.39 -8.50 14.00
CA TYR A 205 -24.45 -9.66 14.90
C TYR A 205 -25.73 -10.49 14.65
N ALA A 206 -26.88 -9.82 14.51
CA ALA A 206 -28.15 -10.50 14.31
C ALA A 206 -28.24 -11.24 12.96
N SER A 207 -27.56 -10.76 11.93
CA SER A 207 -27.57 -11.34 10.57
C SER A 207 -26.50 -12.40 10.31
N LEU A 208 -25.31 -12.25 10.90
CA LEU A 208 -24.14 -13.07 10.52
C LEU A 208 -23.57 -13.96 11.64
N LEU A 209 -23.88 -13.71 12.90
CA LEU A 209 -23.21 -14.36 14.06
C LEU A 209 -24.18 -15.09 15.02
N LYS A 210 -25.42 -15.30 14.61
CA LYS A 210 -26.38 -16.10 15.37
C LYS A 210 -25.99 -17.54 15.50
#